data_e6b96e8891cc4f9cbacff824f6e06a1e
#
_entry.id   e6b96e8891cc4f9cbacff824f6e06a1e
#
_cell.length_a   1.000
_cell.length_b   1.000
_cell.length_c   1.000
_cell.angle_alpha   90.00
_cell.angle_beta   90.00
_cell.angle_gamma   90.00
#
_symmetry.space_group_name_H-M   'P 1'
#
loop_
_entity.id
_entity.type
_entity.pdbx_description
1 polymer ?
#
loop_
_entity_poly.entity_id
_entity_poly.type
_entity_poly.pdbx_seq_one_letter_code
_entity_poly.pdbx_strand_id
1 'polypeptide(L)'
;SPSPGAEKVVVPIPQPGRGEVLIKVRATAICGTDVHIYEWDQWSQGRVVTPRIFGHEFCGDVVEVGEGVSKVKVGQFVSAETHTACGHCFYCLTGQAHICREAKIVGIDRDGCFAEYVVLPEFNCWIWDIEIPDEVAAIQDPFGNAVHTALATDLAAKAVLITGMGPIGLCAISVAKRSGAAEVYVTDVSEYRLDLARKLGADLAINPIEEDPIAAVRDATGGLGADVLLEMSGNPTAIRQGFQALRKAGFASLLGIPSKPMEIDLANDIIFRSLTVQGINGRRMFD
;
A
#
# COMPACT_ATOMS: atom_id res chain seq x y z
N SER A 1 -25.72 -13.03 13.58
CA SER A 1 -25.32 -12.25 12.41
C SER A 1 -24.02 -11.55 12.71
N PRO A 2 -23.15 -11.36 11.74
CA PRO A 2 -21.92 -10.61 11.92
C PRO A 2 -22.21 -9.21 12.47
N SER A 3 -21.34 -8.74 13.37
CA SER A 3 -21.46 -7.43 14.05
C SER A 3 -20.08 -6.80 14.16
N PRO A 4 -19.97 -5.47 14.39
CA PRO A 4 -18.71 -4.83 14.66
C PRO A 4 -17.91 -5.51 15.77
N GLY A 5 -16.59 -5.53 15.64
CA GLY A 5 -15.67 -6.11 16.60
C GLY A 5 -14.95 -7.36 16.09
N ALA A 6 -14.08 -7.88 16.93
CA ALA A 6 -13.35 -9.11 16.70
C ALA A 6 -13.40 -9.98 17.96
N GLU A 7 -13.50 -11.28 17.78
CA GLU A 7 -13.50 -12.26 18.87
C GLU A 7 -12.23 -13.10 18.81
N LYS A 8 -11.59 -13.31 19.98
CA LYS A 8 -10.46 -14.24 20.09
C LYS A 8 -11.00 -15.66 20.27
N VAL A 9 -10.71 -16.52 19.32
CA VAL A 9 -11.14 -17.92 19.32
C VAL A 9 -9.94 -18.87 19.20
N VAL A 10 -10.11 -20.09 19.66
CA VAL A 10 -9.14 -21.16 19.45
C VAL A 10 -9.59 -21.99 18.26
N VAL A 11 -8.73 -22.11 17.27
CA VAL A 11 -8.96 -22.90 16.06
C VAL A 11 -7.85 -23.93 15.88
N PRO A 12 -8.08 -25.02 15.13
CA PRO A 12 -7.01 -25.95 14.76
C PRO A 12 -5.90 -25.24 13.97
N ILE A 13 -4.65 -25.66 14.18
CA ILE A 13 -3.54 -25.20 13.33
C ILE A 13 -3.81 -25.67 11.90
N PRO A 14 -3.81 -24.75 10.92
CA PRO A 14 -4.08 -25.11 9.53
C PRO A 14 -2.94 -25.97 8.97
N GLN A 15 -3.26 -26.84 8.00
CA GLN A 15 -2.27 -27.68 7.33
C GLN A 15 -1.97 -27.11 5.95
N PRO A 16 -0.68 -27.01 5.56
CA PRO A 16 -0.32 -26.54 4.23
C PRO A 16 -0.68 -27.58 3.16
N GLY A 17 -1.40 -27.14 2.15
CA GLY A 17 -1.71 -27.95 0.97
C GLY A 17 -0.52 -28.04 0.02
N ARG A 18 -0.74 -28.64 -1.18
CA ARG A 18 0.28 -28.72 -2.22
C ARG A 18 0.72 -27.31 -2.67
N GLY A 19 2.03 -27.05 -2.63
CA GLY A 19 2.62 -25.75 -2.98
C GLY A 19 2.40 -24.66 -1.95
N GLU A 20 1.89 -24.99 -0.76
CA GLU A 20 1.69 -24.05 0.34
C GLU A 20 2.69 -24.29 1.48
N VAL A 21 2.88 -23.27 2.28
CA VAL A 21 3.72 -23.29 3.48
C VAL A 21 2.93 -22.85 4.70
N LEU A 22 3.23 -23.43 5.85
CA LEU A 22 2.75 -22.99 7.15
C LEU A 22 3.77 -22.06 7.78
N ILE A 23 3.32 -20.86 8.12
CA ILE A 23 4.16 -19.82 8.73
C ILE A 23 3.69 -19.58 10.15
N LYS A 24 4.61 -19.64 11.11
CA LYS A 24 4.40 -19.18 12.48
C LYS A 24 4.59 -17.67 12.50
N VAL A 25 3.53 -16.94 12.76
CA VAL A 25 3.52 -15.47 12.74
C VAL A 25 4.35 -14.92 13.91
N ARG A 26 5.25 -13.98 13.64
CA ARG A 26 6.06 -13.26 14.64
C ARG A 26 5.52 -11.88 14.95
N ALA A 27 5.17 -11.14 13.90
CA ALA A 27 4.58 -9.81 14.02
C ALA A 27 3.56 -9.54 12.92
N THR A 28 2.58 -8.70 13.22
CA THR A 28 1.55 -8.24 12.29
C THR A 28 1.43 -6.73 12.36
N ALA A 29 1.01 -6.11 11.25
CA ALA A 29 0.59 -4.71 11.21
C ALA A 29 -0.92 -4.62 10.94
N ILE A 30 -1.50 -3.47 11.25
CA ILE A 30 -2.93 -3.20 11.08
C ILE A 30 -3.10 -2.27 9.88
N CYS A 31 -3.79 -2.73 8.85
CA CYS A 31 -4.17 -1.96 7.68
C CYS A 31 -5.49 -1.21 7.91
N GLY A 32 -5.74 -0.15 7.14
CA GLY A 32 -7.05 0.48 7.09
C GLY A 32 -8.19 -0.50 6.71
N THR A 33 -7.89 -1.49 5.89
CA THR A 33 -8.82 -2.59 5.54
C THR A 33 -9.25 -3.39 6.76
N ASP A 34 -8.34 -3.63 7.71
CA ASP A 34 -8.67 -4.36 8.95
C ASP A 34 -9.60 -3.54 9.85
N VAL A 35 -9.47 -2.21 9.84
CA VAL A 35 -10.38 -1.31 10.53
C VAL A 35 -11.78 -1.38 9.93
N HIS A 36 -11.91 -1.36 8.60
CA HIS A 36 -13.20 -1.56 7.91
C HIS A 36 -13.86 -2.89 8.29
N ILE A 37 -13.07 -3.98 8.35
CA ILE A 37 -13.57 -5.31 8.78
C ILE A 37 -14.01 -5.27 10.25
N TYR A 38 -13.22 -4.64 11.11
CA TYR A 38 -13.54 -4.52 12.53
C TYR A 38 -14.81 -3.70 12.79
N GLU A 39 -15.01 -2.62 12.04
CA GLU A 39 -16.19 -1.77 12.10
C GLU A 39 -17.41 -2.40 11.43
N TRP A 40 -17.20 -3.45 10.63
CA TRP A 40 -18.23 -4.16 9.86
C TRP A 40 -19.06 -3.22 8.99
N ASP A 41 -18.38 -2.34 8.28
CA ASP A 41 -18.98 -1.33 7.43
C ASP A 41 -19.63 -1.92 6.16
N GLN A 42 -20.23 -1.07 5.33
CA GLN A 42 -20.95 -1.51 4.12
C GLN A 42 -20.03 -2.27 3.15
N TRP A 43 -18.77 -1.87 3.04
CA TRP A 43 -17.81 -2.57 2.18
C TRP A 43 -17.52 -3.97 2.72
N SER A 44 -17.23 -4.09 4.00
CA SER A 44 -16.95 -5.39 4.64
C SER A 44 -18.12 -6.35 4.55
N GLN A 45 -19.35 -5.84 4.76
CA GLN A 45 -20.59 -6.63 4.63
C GLN A 45 -20.79 -7.19 3.21
N GLY A 46 -20.36 -6.48 2.19
CA GLY A 46 -20.44 -6.93 0.80
C GLY A 46 -19.28 -7.82 0.34
N ARG A 47 -18.20 -7.89 1.12
CA ARG A 47 -16.94 -8.48 0.66
C ARG A 47 -16.45 -9.65 1.50
N VAL A 48 -16.61 -9.61 2.82
CA VAL A 48 -16.04 -10.60 3.74
C VAL A 48 -17.06 -11.66 4.12
N VAL A 49 -16.71 -12.92 3.90
CA VAL A 49 -17.53 -14.06 4.34
C VAL A 49 -17.05 -14.50 5.72
N THR A 50 -17.93 -14.41 6.73
CA THR A 50 -17.65 -14.81 8.10
C THR A 50 -18.07 -16.27 8.38
N PRO A 51 -17.40 -17.00 9.30
CA PRO A 51 -16.28 -16.55 10.11
C PRO A 51 -14.99 -16.40 9.29
N ARG A 52 -14.15 -15.42 9.64
CA ARG A 52 -12.89 -15.13 8.95
C ARG A 52 -11.82 -14.73 9.96
N ILE A 53 -10.65 -15.36 9.91
CA ILE A 53 -9.44 -14.81 10.52
C ILE A 53 -8.95 -13.71 9.58
N PHE A 54 -8.95 -12.47 10.01
CA PHE A 54 -8.52 -11.33 9.20
C PHE A 54 -7.06 -10.95 9.47
N GLY A 55 -6.57 -9.84 8.90
CA GLY A 55 -5.17 -9.45 8.93
C GLY A 55 -4.38 -10.00 7.73
N HIS A 56 -3.52 -9.18 7.15
CA HIS A 56 -2.77 -9.53 5.94
C HIS A 56 -1.34 -8.99 5.90
N GLU A 57 -0.97 -8.12 6.81
CA GLU A 57 0.38 -7.55 6.92
C GLU A 57 1.14 -8.27 8.03
N PHE A 58 2.19 -9.04 7.70
CA PHE A 58 2.88 -9.87 8.68
C PHE A 58 4.27 -10.31 8.23
N CYS A 59 5.03 -10.82 9.22
CA CYS A 59 6.23 -11.63 9.01
C CYS A 59 6.22 -12.83 9.95
N GLY A 60 7.01 -13.86 9.63
CA GLY A 60 7.09 -15.07 10.46
C GLY A 60 8.08 -16.10 9.95
N ASP A 61 8.17 -17.20 10.66
CA ASP A 61 9.05 -18.32 10.36
C ASP A 61 8.28 -19.44 9.67
N VAL A 62 8.81 -19.98 8.59
CA VAL A 62 8.26 -21.17 7.94
C VAL A 62 8.49 -22.36 8.85
N VAL A 63 7.41 -23.03 9.27
CA VAL A 63 7.48 -24.18 10.20
C VAL A 63 7.11 -25.50 9.54
N GLU A 64 6.38 -25.48 8.42
CA GLU A 64 6.03 -26.66 7.66
C GLU A 64 5.88 -26.30 6.18
N VAL A 65 6.16 -27.25 5.29
CA VAL A 65 6.01 -27.09 3.84
C VAL A 65 5.17 -28.22 3.26
N GLY A 66 4.24 -27.88 2.39
CA GLY A 66 3.41 -28.85 1.69
C GLY A 66 4.14 -29.55 0.54
N GLU A 67 3.47 -30.54 -0.05
CA GLU A 67 4.00 -31.26 -1.21
C GLU A 67 4.30 -30.32 -2.38
N GLY A 68 5.44 -30.47 -3.03
CA GLY A 68 5.84 -29.71 -4.22
C GLY A 68 6.44 -28.34 -3.95
N VAL A 69 6.55 -27.92 -2.67
CA VAL A 69 7.25 -26.68 -2.30
C VAL A 69 8.74 -26.83 -2.58
N SER A 70 9.31 -25.82 -3.22
CA SER A 70 10.72 -25.82 -3.67
C SER A 70 11.45 -24.50 -3.42
N LYS A 71 10.73 -23.38 -3.40
CA LYS A 71 11.26 -22.02 -3.23
C LYS A 71 11.63 -21.72 -1.77
N VAL A 72 10.85 -22.24 -0.84
CA VAL A 72 10.93 -21.90 0.59
C VAL A 72 11.26 -23.13 1.42
N LYS A 73 11.98 -22.97 2.53
CA LYS A 73 12.39 -24.06 3.42
C LYS A 73 11.95 -23.78 4.87
N VAL A 74 11.71 -24.84 5.64
CA VAL A 74 11.49 -24.74 7.09
C VAL A 74 12.65 -24.02 7.75
N GLY A 75 12.34 -23.10 8.67
CA GLY A 75 13.28 -22.25 9.39
C GLY A 75 13.62 -20.94 8.71
N GLN A 76 13.14 -20.69 7.50
CA GLN A 76 13.36 -19.39 6.85
C GLN A 76 12.39 -18.33 7.38
N PHE A 77 12.93 -17.12 7.58
CA PHE A 77 12.15 -15.93 7.95
C PHE A 77 11.60 -15.27 6.69
N VAL A 78 10.29 -15.01 6.69
CA VAL A 78 9.57 -14.50 5.51
C VAL A 78 8.58 -13.39 5.86
N SER A 79 8.36 -12.50 4.91
CA SER A 79 7.12 -11.74 4.74
C SER A 79 6.37 -12.26 3.53
N ALA A 80 5.21 -11.72 3.21
CA ALA A 80 4.43 -12.27 2.10
C ALA A 80 3.69 -11.24 1.27
N GLU A 81 3.53 -11.58 -0.02
CA GLU A 81 2.52 -11.01 -0.88
C GLU A 81 1.14 -11.44 -0.41
N THR A 82 0.27 -10.49 -0.13
CA THR A 82 -1.05 -10.79 0.45
C THR A 82 -2.12 -11.09 -0.59
N HIS A 83 -1.86 -10.78 -1.85
CA HIS A 83 -2.70 -11.20 -2.97
C HIS A 83 -2.19 -12.54 -3.52
N THR A 84 -3.02 -13.58 -3.46
CA THR A 84 -2.72 -14.85 -4.13
C THR A 84 -3.31 -14.81 -5.54
N ALA A 85 -2.46 -15.02 -6.55
CA ALA A 85 -2.84 -14.95 -7.95
C ALA A 85 -2.97 -16.35 -8.56
N CYS A 86 -3.78 -16.52 -9.61
CA CYS A 86 -3.99 -17.84 -10.26
C CYS A 86 -2.80 -18.32 -11.10
N GLY A 87 -1.88 -17.43 -11.48
CA GLY A 87 -0.68 -17.74 -12.26
C GLY A 87 -0.90 -18.00 -13.77
N HIS A 88 -2.13 -18.12 -14.25
CA HIS A 88 -2.42 -18.54 -15.64
C HIS A 88 -3.34 -17.60 -16.43
N CYS A 89 -3.99 -16.62 -15.81
CA CYS A 89 -4.81 -15.66 -16.55
C CYS A 89 -3.96 -14.65 -17.32
N PHE A 90 -4.58 -13.89 -18.21
CA PHE A 90 -3.91 -12.88 -19.03
C PHE A 90 -3.04 -11.94 -18.18
N TYR A 91 -3.57 -11.41 -17.09
CA TYR A 91 -2.84 -10.49 -16.23
C TYR A 91 -1.62 -11.14 -15.55
N CYS A 92 -1.76 -12.37 -15.08
CA CYS A 92 -0.63 -13.10 -14.49
C CYS A 92 0.48 -13.35 -15.50
N LEU A 93 0.11 -13.79 -16.72
CA LEU A 93 1.07 -14.10 -17.77
C LEU A 93 1.74 -12.87 -18.38
N THR A 94 1.16 -11.68 -18.19
CA THR A 94 1.73 -10.40 -18.67
C THR A 94 2.41 -9.57 -17.56
N GLY A 95 2.73 -10.19 -16.40
CA GLY A 95 3.43 -9.50 -15.30
C GLY A 95 2.54 -8.56 -14.47
N GLN A 96 1.22 -8.74 -14.53
CA GLN A 96 0.23 -7.92 -13.81
C GLN A 96 -0.55 -8.77 -12.80
N ALA A 97 0.13 -9.65 -12.07
CA ALA A 97 -0.49 -10.59 -11.15
C ALA A 97 -1.32 -9.90 -10.04
N HIS A 98 -0.97 -8.67 -9.66
CA HIS A 98 -1.70 -7.86 -8.68
C HIS A 98 -3.16 -7.54 -9.08
N ILE A 99 -3.48 -7.59 -10.38
CA ILE A 99 -4.85 -7.43 -10.91
C ILE A 99 -5.38 -8.73 -11.51
N CYS A 100 -4.94 -9.88 -10.99
CA CYS A 100 -5.42 -11.19 -11.38
C CYS A 100 -6.95 -11.28 -11.28
N ARG A 101 -7.60 -11.91 -12.26
CA ARG A 101 -9.07 -12.11 -12.26
C ARG A 101 -9.58 -12.94 -11.09
N GLU A 102 -8.73 -13.83 -10.58
CA GLU A 102 -9.04 -14.76 -9.50
C GLU A 102 -8.23 -14.43 -8.24
N ALA A 103 -7.79 -13.17 -8.10
CA ALA A 103 -7.03 -12.75 -6.94
C ALA A 103 -7.82 -13.00 -5.66
N LYS A 104 -7.18 -13.67 -4.71
CA LYS A 104 -7.71 -13.85 -3.36
C LYS A 104 -6.79 -13.12 -2.39
N ILE A 105 -7.39 -12.34 -1.51
CA ILE A 105 -6.66 -11.54 -0.54
C ILE A 105 -6.66 -12.28 0.80
N VAL A 106 -5.49 -12.42 1.39
CA VAL A 106 -5.29 -12.98 2.74
C VAL A 106 -6.04 -12.10 3.74
N GLY A 107 -6.72 -12.70 4.70
CA GLY A 107 -7.53 -11.98 5.69
C GLY A 107 -8.89 -11.50 5.18
N ILE A 108 -9.18 -11.64 3.88
CA ILE A 108 -10.46 -11.25 3.25
C ILE A 108 -11.12 -12.44 2.57
N ASP A 109 -10.46 -13.02 1.57
CA ASP A 109 -10.99 -14.15 0.78
C ASP A 109 -10.56 -15.51 1.33
N ARG A 110 -9.47 -15.53 2.06
CA ARG A 110 -8.93 -16.67 2.79
C ARG A 110 -8.47 -16.21 4.17
N ASP A 111 -8.26 -17.16 5.11
CA ASP A 111 -7.83 -16.82 6.45
C ASP A 111 -6.49 -16.10 6.47
N GLY A 112 -6.39 -15.13 7.36
CA GLY A 112 -5.30 -14.19 7.47
C GLY A 112 -4.37 -14.42 8.63
N CYS A 113 -3.61 -13.39 8.97
CA CYS A 113 -2.46 -13.46 9.86
C CYS A 113 -2.71 -12.96 11.30
N PHE A 114 -3.93 -12.52 11.66
CA PHE A 114 -4.23 -12.24 13.07
C PHE A 114 -4.48 -13.56 13.82
N ALA A 115 -3.49 -14.45 13.74
CA ALA A 115 -3.42 -15.77 14.31
C ALA A 115 -1.97 -16.16 14.58
N GLU A 116 -1.74 -17.23 15.35
CA GLU A 116 -0.38 -17.73 15.60
C GLU A 116 0.23 -18.37 14.35
N TYR A 117 -0.61 -18.85 13.40
CA TYR A 117 -0.18 -19.50 12.18
C TYR A 117 -1.03 -19.07 10.99
N VAL A 118 -0.40 -18.98 9.82
CA VAL A 118 -1.05 -18.71 8.54
C VAL A 118 -0.49 -19.64 7.45
N VAL A 119 -1.37 -20.06 6.52
CA VAL A 119 -0.98 -20.86 5.35
C VAL A 119 -1.04 -20.01 4.10
N LEU A 120 0.02 -20.04 3.29
CA LEU A 120 0.13 -19.33 2.02
C LEU A 120 0.80 -20.18 0.94
N PRO A 121 0.55 -19.92 -0.36
CA PRO A 121 1.38 -20.46 -1.42
C PRO A 121 2.85 -20.02 -1.26
N GLU A 122 3.80 -20.94 -1.49
CA GLU A 122 5.24 -20.63 -1.37
C GLU A 122 5.65 -19.44 -2.24
N PHE A 123 5.00 -19.27 -3.36
CA PHE A 123 5.35 -18.23 -4.32
C PHE A 123 5.01 -16.82 -3.81
N ASN A 124 4.09 -16.70 -2.86
CA ASN A 124 3.78 -15.45 -2.18
C ASN A 124 4.83 -15.05 -1.13
N CYS A 125 5.74 -15.96 -0.73
CA CYS A 125 6.70 -15.69 0.32
C CYS A 125 7.92 -14.92 -0.20
N TRP A 126 8.28 -13.86 0.50
CA TRP A 126 9.54 -13.16 0.38
C TRP A 126 10.49 -13.56 1.49
N ILE A 127 11.61 -14.19 1.13
CA ILE A 127 12.64 -14.65 2.06
C ILE A 127 13.51 -13.46 2.43
N TRP A 128 13.73 -13.26 3.72
CA TRP A 128 14.70 -12.28 4.22
C TRP A 128 16.04 -12.96 4.43
N ASP A 129 17.01 -12.62 3.58
CA ASP A 129 18.40 -13.10 3.68
C ASP A 129 19.28 -12.15 4.51
N ILE A 130 18.67 -11.12 5.09
CA ILE A 130 19.30 -10.14 5.97
C ILE A 130 18.60 -10.11 7.31
N GLU A 131 19.31 -9.71 8.35
CA GLU A 131 18.70 -9.41 9.64
C GLU A 131 17.89 -8.12 9.53
N ILE A 132 16.60 -8.21 9.84
CA ILE A 132 15.64 -7.09 9.81
C ILE A 132 14.71 -7.22 11.03
N PRO A 133 14.36 -6.11 11.72
CA PRO A 133 13.40 -6.14 12.80
C PRO A 133 12.02 -6.65 12.34
N ASP A 134 11.36 -7.41 13.19
CA ASP A 134 10.06 -8.02 12.88
C ASP A 134 9.01 -6.97 12.50
N GLU A 135 8.99 -5.83 13.20
CA GLU A 135 8.10 -4.70 12.92
C GLU A 135 8.34 -4.05 11.55
N VAL A 136 9.56 -4.11 11.05
CA VAL A 136 9.89 -3.61 9.70
C VAL A 136 9.51 -4.66 8.64
N ALA A 137 9.79 -5.93 8.89
CA ALA A 137 9.40 -7.01 7.99
C ALA A 137 7.88 -7.14 7.85
N ALA A 138 7.12 -6.88 8.94
CA ALA A 138 5.66 -6.97 8.93
C ALA A 138 4.97 -5.91 8.04
N ILE A 139 5.61 -4.76 7.77
CA ILE A 139 5.05 -3.68 6.95
C ILE A 139 5.46 -3.77 5.47
N GLN A 140 5.88 -4.93 4.98
CA GLN A 140 6.22 -5.11 3.56
C GLN A 140 5.06 -4.74 2.63
N ASP A 141 3.81 -5.02 3.01
CA ASP A 141 2.63 -4.68 2.20
C ASP A 141 2.49 -3.17 1.95
N PRO A 142 2.36 -2.31 2.96
CA PRO A 142 2.29 -0.87 2.75
C PRO A 142 3.55 -0.30 2.10
N PHE A 143 4.73 -0.85 2.38
CA PHE A 143 5.96 -0.47 1.70
C PHE A 143 5.91 -0.78 0.20
N GLY A 144 5.46 -1.97 -0.20
CA GLY A 144 5.27 -2.36 -1.60
C GLY A 144 4.26 -1.46 -2.34
N ASN A 145 3.19 -1.02 -1.66
CA ASN A 145 2.24 -0.04 -2.20
C ASN A 145 2.92 1.32 -2.47
N ALA A 146 3.78 1.77 -1.56
CA ALA A 146 4.57 2.99 -1.74
C ALA A 146 5.55 2.87 -2.92
N VAL A 147 6.23 1.73 -3.05
CA VAL A 147 7.14 1.44 -4.18
C VAL A 147 6.38 1.48 -5.50
N HIS A 148 5.27 0.76 -5.63
CA HIS A 148 4.46 0.73 -6.85
C HIS A 148 3.97 2.12 -7.25
N THR A 149 3.49 2.91 -6.27
CA THR A 149 2.99 4.26 -6.53
C THR A 149 4.10 5.21 -6.96
N ALA A 150 5.25 5.16 -6.28
CA ALA A 150 6.38 6.03 -6.55
C ALA A 150 7.06 5.71 -7.89
N LEU A 151 7.24 4.41 -8.19
CA LEU A 151 7.94 3.96 -9.41
C LEU A 151 7.02 3.80 -10.63
N ALA A 152 5.76 4.25 -10.56
CA ALA A 152 4.89 4.33 -11.73
C ALA A 152 5.41 5.31 -12.79
N THR A 153 6.30 6.23 -12.41
CA THR A 153 7.05 7.11 -13.30
C THR A 153 8.47 7.29 -12.78
N ASP A 154 9.36 7.79 -13.64
CA ASP A 154 10.70 8.18 -13.21
C ASP A 154 10.63 9.39 -12.27
N LEU A 155 11.36 9.36 -11.15
CA LEU A 155 11.42 10.42 -10.15
C LEU A 155 12.75 11.19 -10.15
N ALA A 156 13.75 10.75 -10.91
CA ALA A 156 15.08 11.35 -10.89
C ALA A 156 15.03 12.85 -11.28
N ALA A 157 15.65 13.68 -10.45
CA ALA A 157 15.74 15.12 -10.57
C ALA A 157 14.37 15.85 -10.61
N LYS A 158 13.30 15.25 -10.08
CA LYS A 158 11.94 15.82 -10.07
C LYS A 158 11.54 16.33 -8.68
N ALA A 159 10.67 17.35 -8.67
CA ALA A 159 9.94 17.76 -7.49
C ALA A 159 8.70 16.87 -7.32
N VAL A 160 8.63 16.14 -6.21
CA VAL A 160 7.58 15.14 -5.91
C VAL A 160 6.70 15.65 -4.78
N LEU A 161 5.41 15.74 -5.02
CA LEU A 161 4.41 16.02 -3.98
C LEU A 161 3.75 14.70 -3.54
N ILE A 162 3.72 14.44 -2.24
CA ILE A 162 3.04 13.27 -1.65
C ILE A 162 1.91 13.78 -0.76
N THR A 163 0.68 13.37 -1.03
CA THR A 163 -0.49 13.74 -0.22
C THR A 163 -0.91 12.58 0.68
N GLY A 164 -1.07 12.86 1.99
CA GLY A 164 -1.40 11.86 3.01
C GLY A 164 -0.19 11.13 3.58
N MET A 165 0.17 11.47 4.84
CA MET A 165 1.30 10.90 5.57
C MET A 165 0.89 9.75 6.49
N GLY A 166 0.03 8.86 5.99
CA GLY A 166 -0.16 7.54 6.59
C GLY A 166 1.08 6.64 6.37
N PRO A 167 1.05 5.38 6.81
CA PRO A 167 2.20 4.47 6.66
C PRO A 167 2.77 4.42 5.23
N ILE A 168 1.89 4.35 4.22
CA ILE A 168 2.30 4.30 2.81
C ILE A 168 2.97 5.61 2.38
N GLY A 169 2.39 6.77 2.73
CA GLY A 169 2.97 8.08 2.39
C GLY A 169 4.33 8.31 3.04
N LEU A 170 4.49 7.92 4.32
CA LEU A 170 5.78 7.98 5.00
C LEU A 170 6.83 7.09 4.32
N CYS A 171 6.46 5.87 3.93
CA CYS A 171 7.35 4.99 3.17
C CYS A 171 7.73 5.60 1.81
N ALA A 172 6.77 6.25 1.12
CA ALA A 172 7.00 6.85 -0.19
C ALA A 172 8.04 7.98 -0.19
N ILE A 173 8.23 8.70 0.93
CA ILE A 173 9.31 9.69 1.09
C ILE A 173 10.67 9.01 0.86
N SER A 174 10.91 7.91 1.56
CA SER A 174 12.17 7.16 1.45
C SER A 174 12.38 6.61 0.04
N VAL A 175 11.31 6.07 -0.56
CA VAL A 175 11.36 5.57 -1.95
C VAL A 175 11.69 6.70 -2.92
N ALA A 176 10.99 7.84 -2.84
CA ALA A 176 11.22 8.99 -3.73
C ALA A 176 12.65 9.52 -3.62
N LYS A 177 13.15 9.71 -2.38
CA LYS A 177 14.54 10.15 -2.15
C LYS A 177 15.56 9.17 -2.71
N ARG A 178 15.38 7.86 -2.49
CA ARG A 178 16.29 6.82 -3.02
C ARG A 178 16.23 6.71 -4.54
N SER A 179 15.10 7.08 -5.15
CA SER A 179 14.93 7.13 -6.62
C SER A 179 15.47 8.42 -7.24
N GLY A 180 16.12 9.29 -6.47
CA GLY A 180 16.79 10.49 -6.96
C GLY A 180 15.87 11.69 -7.15
N ALA A 181 14.71 11.75 -6.49
CA ALA A 181 13.88 12.96 -6.45
C ALA A 181 14.72 14.15 -5.97
N ALA A 182 14.63 15.28 -6.67
CA ALA A 182 15.34 16.50 -6.30
C ALA A 182 14.78 17.04 -4.98
N GLU A 183 13.47 17.09 -4.88
CA GLU A 183 12.76 17.56 -3.70
C GLU A 183 11.51 16.73 -3.46
N VAL A 184 11.17 16.54 -2.18
CA VAL A 184 9.98 15.80 -1.73
C VAL A 184 9.16 16.70 -0.82
N TYR A 185 7.99 17.12 -1.29
CA TYR A 185 7.00 17.89 -0.55
C TYR A 185 5.90 16.97 -0.06
N VAL A 186 5.37 17.23 1.12
CA VAL A 186 4.33 16.37 1.70
C VAL A 186 3.19 17.19 2.28
N THR A 187 1.97 16.62 2.28
CA THR A 187 0.82 17.23 2.95
C THR A 187 0.11 16.24 3.86
N ASP A 188 -0.24 16.66 5.06
CA ASP A 188 -1.15 15.94 5.98
C ASP A 188 -1.76 16.95 6.96
N VAL A 189 -2.92 16.63 7.52
CA VAL A 189 -3.59 17.43 8.55
C VAL A 189 -3.06 17.17 9.96
N SER A 190 -2.24 16.14 10.15
CA SER A 190 -1.68 15.73 11.43
C SER A 190 -0.24 16.19 11.56
N GLU A 191 0.02 17.13 12.48
CA GLU A 191 1.39 17.59 12.79
C GLU A 191 2.30 16.43 13.21
N TYR A 192 1.78 15.48 13.99
CA TYR A 192 2.54 14.29 14.35
C TYR A 192 3.09 13.54 13.12
N ARG A 193 2.27 13.38 12.08
CA ARG A 193 2.69 12.71 10.83
C ARG A 193 3.62 13.59 10.01
N LEU A 194 3.42 14.90 9.99
CA LEU A 194 4.31 15.84 9.33
C LEU A 194 5.68 15.87 10.01
N ASP A 195 5.76 15.77 11.34
CA ASP A 195 7.02 15.65 12.05
C ASP A 195 7.77 14.36 11.73
N LEU A 196 7.06 13.24 11.57
CA LEU A 196 7.66 12.00 11.08
C LEU A 196 8.17 12.15 9.63
N ALA A 197 7.41 12.81 8.78
CA ALA A 197 7.81 13.06 7.39
C ALA A 197 9.09 13.92 7.31
N ARG A 198 9.20 14.98 8.12
CA ARG A 198 10.44 15.80 8.24
C ARG A 198 11.64 14.95 8.65
N LYS A 199 11.47 14.04 9.63
CA LYS A 199 12.53 13.11 10.08
C LYS A 199 12.93 12.11 9.00
N LEU A 200 12.01 11.72 8.11
CA LEU A 200 12.28 10.84 6.97
C LEU A 200 12.87 11.57 5.76
N GLY A 201 13.03 12.88 5.82
CA GLY A 201 13.72 13.68 4.82
C GLY A 201 12.79 14.39 3.82
N ALA A 202 11.54 14.64 4.16
CA ALA A 202 10.71 15.58 3.40
C ALA A 202 11.32 16.98 3.43
N ASP A 203 11.46 17.63 2.27
CA ASP A 203 12.04 18.98 2.15
C ASP A 203 11.05 20.06 2.56
N LEU A 204 9.76 19.83 2.36
CA LEU A 204 8.68 20.72 2.78
C LEU A 204 7.50 19.86 3.29
N ALA A 205 7.02 20.19 4.49
CA ALA A 205 5.88 19.50 5.11
C ALA A 205 4.78 20.53 5.42
N ILE A 206 3.66 20.39 4.76
CA ILE A 206 2.58 21.39 4.68
C ILE A 206 1.34 20.86 5.40
N ASN A 207 0.81 21.64 6.32
CA ASN A 207 -0.50 21.42 6.91
C ASN A 207 -1.56 22.21 6.13
N PRO A 208 -2.43 21.57 5.33
CA PRO A 208 -3.40 22.27 4.50
C PRO A 208 -4.52 22.97 5.30
N ILE A 209 -4.55 22.80 6.62
CA ILE A 209 -5.44 23.57 7.51
C ILE A 209 -4.83 24.95 7.80
N GLU A 210 -3.51 25.06 7.83
CA GLU A 210 -2.78 26.25 8.25
C GLU A 210 -2.31 27.11 7.06
N GLU A 211 -2.00 26.48 5.93
CA GLU A 211 -1.52 27.17 4.74
C GLU A 211 -2.05 26.53 3.44
N ASP A 212 -2.08 27.29 2.36
CA ASP A 212 -2.48 26.78 1.03
C ASP A 212 -1.38 25.90 0.43
N PRO A 213 -1.58 24.57 0.30
CA PRO A 213 -0.56 23.67 -0.21
C PRO A 213 -0.22 23.95 -1.69
N ILE A 214 -1.15 24.52 -2.48
CA ILE A 214 -0.91 24.84 -3.87
C ILE A 214 0.07 26.01 -3.98
N ALA A 215 -0.14 27.05 -3.18
CA ALA A 215 0.76 28.20 -3.12
C ALA A 215 2.14 27.78 -2.61
N ALA A 216 2.21 27.02 -1.50
CA ALA A 216 3.46 26.56 -0.91
C ALA A 216 4.31 25.75 -1.90
N VAL A 217 3.70 24.79 -2.61
CA VAL A 217 4.41 23.98 -3.63
C VAL A 217 4.87 24.84 -4.80
N ARG A 218 4.05 25.80 -5.26
CA ARG A 218 4.45 26.71 -6.34
C ARG A 218 5.61 27.61 -5.94
N ASP A 219 5.57 28.16 -4.75
CA ASP A 219 6.65 29.00 -4.23
C ASP A 219 7.96 28.22 -4.15
N ALA A 220 7.92 26.99 -3.63
CA ALA A 220 9.07 26.10 -3.56
C ALA A 220 9.63 25.73 -4.94
N THR A 221 8.79 25.72 -5.98
CA THR A 221 9.17 25.33 -7.35
C THR A 221 9.35 26.52 -8.31
N GLY A 222 9.52 27.74 -7.81
CA GLY A 222 9.68 28.96 -8.62
C GLY A 222 8.45 29.26 -9.49
N GLY A 223 7.26 28.94 -9.04
CA GLY A 223 5.98 29.20 -9.71
C GLY A 223 5.49 28.06 -10.63
N LEU A 224 6.29 27.04 -10.88
CA LEU A 224 5.95 25.95 -11.82
C LEU A 224 4.93 24.95 -11.25
N GLY A 225 5.11 24.50 -10.03
CA GLY A 225 4.43 23.36 -9.42
C GLY A 225 5.25 22.06 -9.47
N ALA A 226 4.79 21.03 -8.76
CA ALA A 226 5.48 19.75 -8.69
C ALA A 226 5.43 18.98 -10.02
N ASP A 227 6.45 18.18 -10.30
CA ASP A 227 6.51 17.29 -11.47
C ASP A 227 5.60 16.07 -11.31
N VAL A 228 5.59 15.49 -10.11
CA VAL A 228 4.90 14.25 -9.81
C VAL A 228 4.06 14.41 -8.55
N LEU A 229 2.85 13.89 -8.59
CA LEU A 229 1.96 13.70 -7.43
C LEU A 229 1.89 12.20 -7.11
N LEU A 230 2.17 11.84 -5.85
CA LEU A 230 1.87 10.53 -5.27
C LEU A 230 0.69 10.72 -4.31
N GLU A 231 -0.51 10.37 -4.74
CA GLU A 231 -1.72 10.57 -3.96
C GLU A 231 -2.03 9.34 -3.12
N MET A 232 -1.94 9.49 -1.80
CA MET A 232 -2.08 8.38 -0.84
C MET A 232 -3.11 8.67 0.27
N SER A 233 -3.80 9.81 0.19
CA SER A 233 -4.77 10.21 1.22
C SER A 233 -6.18 9.67 0.95
N GLY A 234 -6.57 9.52 -0.32
CA GLY A 234 -7.94 9.26 -0.72
C GLY A 234 -8.91 10.39 -0.36
N ASN A 235 -8.42 11.53 0.12
CA ASN A 235 -9.27 12.67 0.47
C ASN A 235 -9.59 13.50 -0.79
N PRO A 236 -10.88 13.73 -1.12
CA PRO A 236 -11.25 14.47 -2.34
C PRO A 236 -10.65 15.88 -2.43
N THR A 237 -10.49 16.57 -1.32
CA THR A 237 -9.87 17.90 -1.29
C THR A 237 -8.38 17.80 -1.58
N ALA A 238 -7.67 16.88 -0.93
CA ALA A 238 -6.24 16.66 -1.16
C ALA A 238 -5.95 16.20 -2.60
N ILE A 239 -6.80 15.36 -3.20
CA ILE A 239 -6.69 14.95 -4.60
C ILE A 239 -6.76 16.17 -5.53
N ARG A 240 -7.76 17.06 -5.34
CA ARG A 240 -7.89 18.28 -6.16
C ARG A 240 -6.73 19.24 -5.95
N GLN A 241 -6.34 19.48 -4.71
CA GLN A 241 -5.17 20.30 -4.39
C GLN A 241 -3.91 19.73 -5.03
N GLY A 242 -3.74 18.41 -4.98
CA GLY A 242 -2.62 17.71 -5.63
C GLY A 242 -2.59 17.95 -7.13
N PHE A 243 -3.72 17.81 -7.85
CA PHE A 243 -3.77 18.13 -9.27
C PHE A 243 -3.41 19.60 -9.53
N GLN A 244 -3.94 20.53 -8.74
CA GLN A 244 -3.70 21.96 -8.92
C GLN A 244 -2.27 22.38 -8.57
N ALA A 245 -1.60 21.65 -7.68
CA ALA A 245 -0.20 21.87 -7.31
C ALA A 245 0.81 21.31 -8.33
N LEU A 246 0.39 20.39 -9.21
CA LEU A 246 1.24 19.89 -10.30
C LEU A 246 1.54 21.00 -11.29
N ARG A 247 2.68 20.94 -11.96
CA ARG A 247 2.94 21.73 -13.18
C ARG A 247 2.13 21.20 -14.37
N LYS A 248 2.06 21.97 -15.46
CA LYS A 248 1.55 21.45 -16.75
C LYS A 248 2.42 20.26 -17.20
N ALA A 249 1.81 19.28 -17.83
CA ALA A 249 2.41 18.00 -18.22
C ALA A 249 3.02 17.22 -17.03
N GLY A 250 2.50 17.43 -15.81
CA GLY A 250 2.85 16.64 -14.62
C GLY A 250 2.22 15.25 -14.64
N PHE A 251 2.70 14.38 -13.75
CA PHE A 251 2.23 13.02 -13.59
C PHE A 251 1.57 12.82 -12.21
N ALA A 252 0.43 12.15 -12.16
CA ALA A 252 -0.25 11.80 -10.91
C ALA A 252 -0.45 10.29 -10.79
N SER A 253 0.12 9.69 -9.76
CA SER A 253 -0.16 8.32 -9.30
C SER A 253 -1.20 8.36 -8.20
N LEU A 254 -2.35 7.72 -8.40
CA LEU A 254 -3.47 7.73 -7.47
C LEU A 254 -3.62 6.36 -6.81
N LEU A 255 -3.27 6.24 -5.55
CA LEU A 255 -3.43 5.03 -4.73
C LEU A 255 -4.55 5.18 -3.69
N GLY A 256 -4.70 6.35 -3.10
CA GLY A 256 -5.71 6.62 -2.08
C GLY A 256 -7.13 6.39 -2.61
N ILE A 257 -7.94 5.65 -1.87
CA ILE A 257 -9.32 5.32 -2.26
C ILE A 257 -10.28 6.31 -1.60
N PRO A 258 -10.97 7.17 -2.38
CA PRO A 258 -11.99 8.05 -1.83
C PRO A 258 -13.14 7.25 -1.20
N SER A 259 -13.58 7.65 -0.01
CA SER A 259 -14.70 7.01 0.69
C SER A 259 -16.06 7.22 -0.01
N LYS A 260 -16.15 8.19 -0.90
CA LYS A 260 -17.34 8.53 -1.69
C LYS A 260 -16.93 8.97 -3.10
N PRO A 261 -17.82 8.82 -4.11
CA PRO A 261 -17.61 9.42 -5.42
C PRO A 261 -17.30 10.91 -5.31
N MET A 262 -16.34 11.38 -6.12
CA MET A 262 -15.96 12.79 -6.19
C MET A 262 -16.11 13.33 -7.61
N GLU A 263 -16.39 14.62 -7.72
CA GLU A 263 -16.40 15.31 -9.01
C GLU A 263 -15.00 15.86 -9.34
N ILE A 264 -14.60 15.73 -10.59
CA ILE A 264 -13.36 16.29 -11.16
C ILE A 264 -13.75 17.13 -12.38
N ASP A 265 -13.25 18.35 -12.46
CA ASP A 265 -13.32 19.15 -13.68
C ASP A 265 -12.26 18.64 -14.68
N LEU A 266 -12.64 17.66 -15.49
CA LEU A 266 -11.72 17.04 -16.44
C LEU A 266 -11.06 18.05 -17.40
N ALA A 267 -11.78 19.12 -17.79
CA ALA A 267 -11.25 20.13 -18.69
C ALA A 267 -10.12 20.91 -18.02
N ASN A 268 -10.39 21.50 -16.86
CA ASN A 268 -9.46 22.41 -16.18
C ASN A 268 -8.41 21.69 -15.34
N ASP A 269 -8.78 20.59 -14.67
CA ASP A 269 -7.86 19.87 -13.79
C ASP A 269 -6.91 18.94 -14.56
N ILE A 270 -7.33 18.40 -15.71
CA ILE A 270 -6.57 17.37 -16.44
C ILE A 270 -6.21 17.82 -17.87
N ILE A 271 -7.23 18.10 -18.73
CA ILE A 271 -7.01 18.21 -20.19
C ILE A 271 -6.19 19.45 -20.52
N PHE A 272 -6.60 20.65 -20.08
CA PHE A 272 -5.89 21.91 -20.37
C PHE A 272 -4.53 22.02 -19.69
N ARG A 273 -4.24 21.10 -18.79
CA ARG A 273 -2.95 20.98 -18.13
C ARG A 273 -2.09 19.85 -18.69
N SER A 274 -2.64 19.03 -19.60
CA SER A 274 -1.96 17.87 -20.21
C SER A 274 -1.41 16.90 -19.14
N LEU A 275 -2.14 16.67 -18.04
CA LEU A 275 -1.68 15.77 -16.98
C LEU A 275 -1.78 14.32 -17.44
N THR A 276 -0.81 13.51 -17.02
CA THR A 276 -0.93 12.05 -17.02
C THR A 276 -1.45 11.61 -15.68
N VAL A 277 -2.53 10.84 -15.64
CA VAL A 277 -3.13 10.32 -14.41
C VAL A 277 -3.19 8.81 -14.48
N GLN A 278 -2.58 8.14 -13.50
CA GLN A 278 -2.52 6.68 -13.41
C GLN A 278 -3.12 6.20 -12.09
N GLY A 279 -4.10 5.29 -12.17
CA GLY A 279 -4.61 4.56 -11.01
C GLY A 279 -3.64 3.45 -10.61
N ILE A 280 -3.39 3.32 -9.32
CA ILE A 280 -2.55 2.30 -8.73
C ILE A 280 -3.44 1.36 -7.91
N ASN A 281 -3.35 0.07 -8.18
CA ASN A 281 -4.09 -0.95 -7.45
C ASN A 281 -3.12 -1.82 -6.65
N GLY A 282 -3.05 -1.58 -5.35
CA GLY A 282 -2.17 -2.31 -4.45
C GLY A 282 -0.69 -2.19 -4.86
N ARG A 283 0.10 -3.20 -4.53
CA ARG A 283 1.49 -3.28 -4.95
C ARG A 283 1.65 -4.10 -6.22
N ARG A 284 2.63 -3.78 -7.01
CA ARG A 284 3.01 -4.59 -8.17
C ARG A 284 3.79 -5.79 -7.67
N MET A 285 3.14 -6.94 -7.68
CA MET A 285 3.70 -8.18 -7.14
C MET A 285 4.92 -8.62 -7.95
N PHE A 286 5.97 -9.05 -7.24
CA PHE A 286 7.19 -9.65 -7.80
C PHE A 286 8.10 -8.72 -8.61
N ASP A 287 7.96 -7.43 -8.45
CA ASP A 287 8.85 -6.41 -9.04
C ASP A 287 9.90 -5.92 -8.02
#